data_0600bfa25604a2c8c70cd11d5679b12c
#
_entry.id   0600bfa25604a2c8c70cd11d5679b12c
#
_cell.length_a   1.000
_cell.length_b   1.000
_cell.length_c   1.000
_cell.angle_alpha   90.00
_cell.angle_beta   90.00
_cell.angle_gamma   90.00
#
_symmetry.space_group_name_H-M   'P 1'
#
loop_
_entity.id
_entity.type
_entity.pdbx_description
1 polymer ?
#
loop_
_entity_poly.entity_id
_entity_poly.type
_entity_poly.pdbx_seq_one_letter_code
_entity_poly.pdbx_strand_id
1 'polypeptide(L)'
;LSKLNELINKIKVPKSQYNKFGGYYFRNNEDIQTALKPLLLEMNLQEKASTEILEMNGELILGVHICITDPETGECLTGDGYAVIDVNRKGMDKAQATGASQSYASKYAYAQALKLDDTKDADSLNKGQESKPQAKKADKVIYPKSEIDKMIAQKKMSQDRANQLYKNGQIDMTK
;
A
#
# COMPACT_ATOMS: atom_id res chain seq x y z
N LEU A 1 -23.50 -1.49 -28.40
CA LEU A 1 -22.44 -1.72 -27.40
C LEU A 1 -23.11 -2.36 -26.18
N SER A 2 -22.53 -3.44 -25.60
CA SER A 2 -23.09 -4.00 -24.36
C SER A 2 -22.96 -2.97 -23.24
N LYS A 3 -23.88 -3.00 -22.26
CA LYS A 3 -23.85 -2.13 -21.08
C LYS A 3 -22.49 -2.21 -20.36
N LEU A 4 -21.89 -3.39 -20.35
CA LEU A 4 -20.57 -3.62 -19.71
C LEU A 4 -19.45 -2.87 -20.44
N ASN A 5 -19.45 -2.84 -21.77
CA ASN A 5 -18.49 -2.06 -22.54
C ASN A 5 -18.71 -0.54 -22.34
N GLU A 6 -19.97 -0.13 -22.21
CA GLU A 6 -20.29 1.26 -21.90
C GLU A 6 -19.81 1.65 -20.51
N LEU A 7 -19.98 0.78 -19.51
CA LEU A 7 -19.44 0.97 -18.15
C LEU A 7 -17.92 1.20 -18.17
N ILE A 8 -17.17 0.34 -18.86
CA ILE A 8 -15.70 0.47 -18.96
C ILE A 8 -15.32 1.82 -19.58
N ASN A 9 -16.04 2.29 -20.58
CA ASN A 9 -15.75 3.57 -21.22
C ASN A 9 -16.15 4.78 -20.37
N LYS A 10 -17.26 4.70 -19.64
CA LYS A 10 -17.79 5.78 -18.80
C LYS A 10 -17.02 5.97 -17.52
N ILE A 11 -16.60 4.88 -16.86
CA ILE A 11 -15.97 4.96 -15.55
C ILE A 11 -14.62 5.68 -15.63
N LYS A 12 -14.47 6.71 -14.81
CA LYS A 12 -13.20 7.46 -14.67
C LYS A 12 -12.86 7.59 -13.19
N VAL A 13 -11.72 7.05 -12.82
CA VAL A 13 -11.22 7.10 -11.45
C VAL A 13 -9.80 7.67 -11.47
N PRO A 14 -9.65 8.99 -11.38
CA PRO A 14 -8.33 9.61 -11.42
C PRO A 14 -7.50 9.22 -10.19
N LYS A 15 -6.17 9.15 -10.35
CA LYS A 15 -5.24 8.98 -9.23
C LYS A 15 -5.11 10.30 -8.48
N SER A 16 -5.96 10.53 -7.49
CA SER A 16 -6.06 11.78 -6.71
C SER A 16 -5.32 11.74 -5.37
N GLN A 17 -5.05 10.54 -4.86
CA GLN A 17 -4.33 10.37 -3.59
C GLN A 17 -2.82 10.47 -3.82
N TYR A 18 -2.10 11.16 -2.91
CA TYR A 18 -0.65 11.30 -3.02
C TYR A 18 0.08 10.53 -1.92
N ASN A 19 0.93 9.60 -2.31
CA ASN A 19 1.82 8.89 -1.39
C ASN A 19 3.11 9.71 -1.18
N LYS A 20 3.21 10.37 -0.03
CA LYS A 20 4.39 11.19 0.33
C LYS A 20 5.69 10.38 0.46
N PHE A 21 5.59 9.10 0.82
CA PHE A 21 6.76 8.23 1.00
C PHE A 21 7.29 7.71 -0.35
N GLY A 22 6.40 7.33 -1.26
CA GLY A 22 6.75 6.83 -2.58
C GLY A 22 6.86 7.92 -3.66
N GLY A 23 6.35 9.13 -3.41
CA GLY A 23 6.40 10.24 -4.36
C GLY A 23 5.51 10.05 -5.59
N TYR A 24 4.40 9.31 -5.47
CA TYR A 24 3.49 9.02 -6.59
C TYR A 24 2.02 9.22 -6.23
N TYR A 25 1.21 9.48 -7.26
CA TYR A 25 -0.24 9.53 -7.12
C TYR A 25 -0.85 8.13 -7.31
N PHE A 26 -1.88 7.82 -6.51
CA PHE A 26 -2.62 6.57 -6.60
C PHE A 26 -4.11 6.82 -6.39
N ARG A 27 -4.94 5.81 -6.72
CA ARG A 27 -6.35 5.73 -6.33
C ARG A 27 -6.49 4.67 -5.25
N ASN A 28 -7.40 4.87 -4.31
CA ASN A 28 -7.74 3.86 -3.32
C ASN A 28 -9.01 3.09 -3.75
N ASN A 29 -9.40 2.08 -2.97
CA ASN A 29 -10.60 1.31 -3.23
C ASN A 29 -11.88 2.17 -3.10
N GLU A 30 -11.89 3.13 -2.19
CA GLU A 30 -13.03 4.02 -1.95
C GLU A 30 -13.28 4.95 -3.13
N ASP A 31 -12.22 5.45 -3.78
CA ASP A 31 -12.31 6.27 -5.00
C ASP A 31 -13.02 5.47 -6.12
N ILE A 32 -12.67 4.17 -6.27
CA ILE A 32 -13.28 3.29 -7.27
C ILE A 32 -14.75 3.04 -6.94
N GLN A 33 -15.06 2.67 -5.71
CA GLN A 33 -16.43 2.43 -5.25
C GLN A 33 -17.33 3.66 -5.42
N THR A 34 -16.82 4.85 -5.12
CA THR A 34 -17.54 6.11 -5.26
C THR A 34 -17.91 6.40 -6.70
N ALA A 35 -16.99 6.13 -7.66
CA ALA A 35 -17.24 6.31 -9.07
C ALA A 35 -18.15 5.22 -9.66
N LEU A 36 -18.05 3.98 -9.17
CA LEU A 36 -18.76 2.83 -9.73
C LEU A 36 -20.24 2.80 -9.34
N LYS A 37 -20.57 3.04 -8.06
CA LYS A 37 -21.94 2.91 -7.54
C LYS A 37 -23.01 3.64 -8.35
N PRO A 38 -22.86 4.92 -8.73
CA PRO A 38 -23.87 5.61 -9.53
C PRO A 38 -24.05 4.99 -10.92
N LEU A 39 -22.97 4.49 -11.54
CA LEU A 39 -23.02 3.86 -12.85
C LEU A 39 -23.72 2.49 -12.81
N LEU A 40 -23.50 1.71 -11.76
CA LEU A 40 -24.23 0.45 -11.56
C LEU A 40 -25.74 0.69 -11.50
N LEU A 41 -26.16 1.71 -10.74
CA LEU A 41 -27.58 2.07 -10.62
C LEU A 41 -28.14 2.58 -11.94
N GLU A 42 -27.46 3.51 -12.60
CA GLU A 42 -27.87 4.12 -13.88
C GLU A 42 -28.06 3.06 -14.97
N MET A 43 -27.16 2.08 -15.03
CA MET A 43 -27.11 1.08 -16.08
C MET A 43 -27.84 -0.22 -15.74
N ASN A 44 -28.43 -0.30 -14.53
CA ASN A 44 -29.08 -1.51 -14.00
C ASN A 44 -28.15 -2.72 -14.03
N LEU A 45 -26.89 -2.54 -13.57
CA LEU A 45 -25.89 -3.58 -13.43
C LEU A 45 -25.79 -4.05 -11.99
N GLN A 46 -25.45 -5.31 -11.79
CA GLN A 46 -25.27 -5.92 -10.46
C GLN A 46 -23.79 -6.20 -10.24
N GLU A 47 -23.32 -5.89 -9.03
CA GLU A 47 -21.96 -6.19 -8.61
C GLU A 47 -22.00 -7.18 -7.44
N LYS A 48 -21.13 -8.20 -7.52
CA LYS A 48 -20.89 -9.17 -6.48
C LYS A 48 -19.40 -9.25 -6.20
N ALA A 49 -19.05 -9.08 -4.92
CA ALA A 49 -17.70 -9.34 -4.43
C ALA A 49 -17.70 -10.61 -3.56
N SER A 50 -16.66 -11.42 -3.70
CA SER A 50 -16.38 -12.54 -2.81
C SER A 50 -14.91 -12.53 -2.40
N THR A 51 -14.61 -13.13 -1.25
CA THR A 51 -13.26 -13.20 -0.70
C THR A 51 -12.92 -14.63 -0.34
N GLU A 52 -11.64 -14.95 -0.47
CA GLU A 52 -11.06 -16.21 -0.01
C GLU A 52 -9.75 -15.96 0.73
N ILE A 53 -9.33 -16.92 1.54
CA ILE A 53 -8.02 -16.92 2.18
C ILE A 53 -7.30 -18.18 1.73
N LEU A 54 -6.11 -17.98 1.15
CA LEU A 54 -5.22 -19.03 0.70
C LEU A 54 -3.99 -19.06 1.59
N GLU A 55 -3.38 -20.21 1.73
CA GLU A 55 -2.07 -20.37 2.35
C GLU A 55 -1.06 -20.85 1.31
N MET A 56 0.04 -20.13 1.17
CA MET A 56 1.12 -20.48 0.25
C MET A 56 2.47 -20.20 0.91
N ASN A 57 3.28 -21.25 1.05
CA ASN A 57 4.62 -21.16 1.66
C ASN A 57 4.63 -20.56 3.07
N GLY A 58 3.57 -20.80 3.86
CA GLY A 58 3.43 -20.25 5.22
C GLY A 58 2.95 -18.81 5.28
N GLU A 59 2.61 -18.20 4.16
CA GLU A 59 1.99 -16.87 4.08
C GLU A 59 0.49 -16.99 3.82
N LEU A 60 -0.30 -16.17 4.50
CA LEU A 60 -1.73 -16.04 4.25
C LEU A 60 -1.96 -14.98 3.16
N ILE A 61 -2.69 -15.38 2.13
CA ILE A 61 -3.04 -14.52 0.99
C ILE A 61 -4.55 -14.33 0.98
N LEU A 62 -4.99 -13.08 0.96
CA LEU A 62 -6.39 -12.72 0.79
C LEU A 62 -6.65 -12.48 -0.70
N GLY A 63 -7.56 -13.27 -1.27
CA GLY A 63 -8.10 -13.09 -2.61
C GLY A 63 -9.44 -12.36 -2.58
N VAL A 64 -9.64 -11.47 -3.53
CA VAL A 64 -10.92 -10.78 -3.79
C VAL A 64 -11.30 -11.00 -5.24
N HIS A 65 -12.52 -11.45 -5.45
CA HIS A 65 -13.10 -11.72 -6.76
C HIS A 65 -14.29 -10.79 -6.98
N ILE A 66 -14.26 -10.03 -8.07
CA ILE A 66 -15.33 -9.12 -8.46
C ILE A 66 -16.01 -9.68 -9.71
N CYS A 67 -17.33 -9.64 -9.72
CA CYS A 67 -18.15 -9.92 -10.89
C CYS A 67 -19.20 -8.82 -11.04
N ILE A 68 -19.17 -8.11 -12.15
CA ILE A 68 -20.18 -7.10 -12.52
C ILE A 68 -21.01 -7.67 -13.66
N THR A 69 -22.28 -7.93 -13.41
CA THR A 69 -23.18 -8.65 -14.31
C THR A 69 -24.25 -7.73 -14.88
N ASP A 70 -24.51 -7.86 -16.16
CA ASP A 70 -25.74 -7.38 -16.79
C ASP A 70 -26.83 -8.42 -16.59
N PRO A 71 -27.86 -8.17 -15.74
CA PRO A 71 -28.90 -9.14 -15.45
C PRO A 71 -29.81 -9.44 -16.66
N GLU A 72 -29.78 -8.63 -17.70
CA GLU A 72 -30.59 -8.84 -18.90
C GLU A 72 -29.93 -9.85 -19.86
N THR A 73 -28.60 -9.82 -19.95
CA THR A 73 -27.86 -10.70 -20.87
C THR A 73 -27.18 -11.86 -20.19
N GLY A 74 -26.92 -11.74 -18.88
CA GLY A 74 -26.10 -12.68 -18.12
C GLY A 74 -24.59 -12.54 -18.36
N GLU A 75 -24.17 -11.61 -19.22
CA GLU A 75 -22.74 -11.30 -19.40
C GLU A 75 -22.15 -10.69 -18.13
N CYS A 76 -20.87 -10.94 -17.88
CA CYS A 76 -20.18 -10.35 -16.73
C CYS A 76 -18.76 -9.91 -17.05
N LEU A 77 -18.31 -8.88 -16.31
CA LEU A 77 -16.90 -8.49 -16.15
C LEU A 77 -16.39 -9.09 -14.88
N THR A 78 -15.26 -9.76 -14.93
CA THR A 78 -14.61 -10.33 -13.76
C THR A 78 -13.24 -9.70 -13.52
N GLY A 79 -12.85 -9.67 -12.26
CA GLY A 79 -11.51 -9.24 -11.87
C GLY A 79 -11.12 -9.86 -10.55
N ASP A 80 -9.85 -10.21 -10.45
CA ASP A 80 -9.24 -10.86 -9.29
C ASP A 80 -8.12 -10.00 -8.76
N GLY A 81 -7.99 -9.94 -7.45
CA GLY A 81 -6.92 -9.24 -6.77
C GLY A 81 -6.47 -9.98 -5.54
N TYR A 82 -5.16 -9.99 -5.29
CA TYR A 82 -4.56 -10.74 -4.19
C TYR A 82 -3.65 -9.85 -3.37
N ALA A 83 -3.60 -10.09 -2.06
CA ALA A 83 -2.69 -9.42 -1.15
C ALA A 83 -2.25 -10.34 -0.02
N VAL A 84 -0.98 -10.31 0.33
CA VAL A 84 -0.47 -11.01 1.52
C VAL A 84 -1.02 -10.34 2.77
N ILE A 85 -1.47 -11.15 3.75
CA ILE A 85 -1.89 -10.66 5.06
C ILE A 85 -0.67 -10.62 5.98
N ASP A 86 -0.04 -9.46 6.12
CA ASP A 86 1.08 -9.26 7.04
C ASP A 86 0.56 -9.00 8.47
N VAL A 87 0.34 -10.08 9.21
CA VAL A 87 -0.15 -10.03 10.60
C VAL A 87 0.85 -9.43 11.60
N ASN A 88 2.10 -9.25 11.18
CA ASN A 88 3.18 -8.68 11.99
C ASN A 88 3.50 -7.23 11.61
N ARG A 89 2.68 -6.59 10.79
CA ARG A 89 2.87 -5.24 10.32
C ARG A 89 2.91 -4.24 11.48
N LYS A 90 4.03 -3.54 11.61
CA LYS A 90 4.22 -2.54 12.67
C LYS A 90 3.16 -1.44 12.63
N GLY A 91 2.55 -1.16 13.78
CA GLY A 91 1.57 -0.09 13.93
C GLY A 91 0.15 -0.46 13.53
N MET A 92 -0.12 -1.73 13.26
CA MET A 92 -1.47 -2.26 13.00
C MET A 92 -1.72 -3.50 13.86
N ASP A 93 -2.94 -3.66 14.35
CA ASP A 93 -3.39 -4.95 14.88
C ASP A 93 -3.72 -5.92 13.73
N LYS A 94 -3.96 -7.19 14.06
CA LYS A 94 -4.22 -8.23 13.06
C LYS A 94 -5.47 -7.95 12.22
N ALA A 95 -6.51 -7.39 12.82
CA ALA A 95 -7.75 -7.06 12.11
C ALA A 95 -7.53 -5.90 11.14
N GLN A 96 -6.79 -4.87 11.56
CA GLN A 96 -6.40 -3.76 10.69
C GLN A 96 -5.50 -4.22 9.54
N ALA A 97 -4.54 -5.14 9.79
CA ALA A 97 -3.70 -5.71 8.76
C ALA A 97 -4.53 -6.47 7.70
N THR A 98 -5.49 -7.28 8.14
CA THR A 98 -6.42 -8.00 7.25
C THR A 98 -7.27 -7.03 6.43
N GLY A 99 -7.85 -6.00 7.06
CA GLY A 99 -8.64 -4.97 6.37
C GLY A 99 -7.83 -4.19 5.33
N ALA A 100 -6.56 -3.88 5.64
CA ALA A 100 -5.66 -3.23 4.70
C ALA A 100 -5.38 -4.13 3.48
N SER A 101 -5.15 -5.45 3.71
CA SER A 101 -4.94 -6.41 2.63
C SER A 101 -6.20 -6.56 1.77
N GLN A 102 -7.39 -6.57 2.37
CA GLN A 102 -8.65 -6.61 1.64
C GLN A 102 -8.85 -5.37 0.76
N SER A 103 -8.61 -4.18 1.30
CA SER A 103 -8.70 -2.93 0.53
C SER A 103 -7.72 -2.91 -0.65
N TYR A 104 -6.51 -3.43 -0.44
CA TYR A 104 -5.49 -3.55 -1.49
C TYR A 104 -5.90 -4.53 -2.58
N ALA A 105 -6.30 -5.76 -2.21
CA ALA A 105 -6.77 -6.78 -3.15
C ALA A 105 -7.99 -6.30 -3.95
N SER A 106 -8.99 -5.70 -3.28
CA SER A 106 -10.19 -5.14 -3.93
C SER A 106 -9.85 -4.11 -5.00
N LYS A 107 -8.91 -3.20 -4.70
CA LYS A 107 -8.47 -2.18 -5.66
C LYS A 107 -7.97 -2.81 -6.97
N TYR A 108 -7.18 -3.88 -6.90
CA TYR A 108 -6.68 -4.56 -8.08
C TYR A 108 -7.76 -5.37 -8.80
N ALA A 109 -8.64 -6.04 -8.05
CA ALA A 109 -9.77 -6.76 -8.63
C ALA A 109 -10.67 -5.82 -9.45
N TYR A 110 -11.04 -4.66 -8.90
CA TYR A 110 -11.81 -3.66 -9.63
C TYR A 110 -11.03 -3.07 -10.81
N ALA A 111 -9.75 -2.78 -10.64
CA ALA A 111 -8.93 -2.25 -11.74
C ALA A 111 -8.88 -3.23 -12.91
N GLN A 112 -8.80 -4.52 -12.64
CA GLN A 112 -8.82 -5.56 -13.67
C GLN A 112 -10.20 -5.67 -14.33
N ALA A 113 -11.29 -5.76 -13.55
CA ALA A 113 -12.64 -5.89 -14.07
C ALA A 113 -13.04 -4.68 -14.95
N LEU A 114 -12.73 -3.47 -14.49
CA LEU A 114 -13.14 -2.21 -15.11
C LEU A 114 -12.12 -1.66 -16.11
N LYS A 115 -11.01 -2.39 -16.35
CA LYS A 115 -9.92 -1.96 -17.24
C LYS A 115 -9.42 -0.55 -16.93
N LEU A 116 -9.27 -0.24 -15.63
CA LEU A 116 -8.78 1.06 -15.21
C LEU A 116 -7.32 1.22 -15.58
N ASP A 117 -7.02 2.24 -16.39
CA ASP A 117 -5.66 2.55 -16.82
C ASP A 117 -4.76 2.86 -15.63
N ASP A 118 -3.76 2.05 -15.43
CA ASP A 118 -2.61 2.34 -14.59
C ASP A 118 -1.48 2.90 -15.47
N THR A 119 -1.73 4.08 -16.06
CA THR A 119 -0.82 4.75 -17.01
C THR A 119 0.57 5.09 -16.47
N LYS A 120 0.86 4.78 -15.21
CA LYS A 120 2.21 4.67 -14.67
C LYS A 120 2.28 3.40 -13.85
N ASP A 121 2.69 2.34 -14.50
CA ASP A 121 3.03 1.09 -13.86
C ASP A 121 4.12 1.34 -12.82
N ALA A 122 3.97 0.78 -11.63
CA ALA A 122 5.00 0.86 -10.60
C ALA A 122 6.34 0.35 -11.12
N ASP A 123 6.32 -0.60 -12.06
CA ASP A 123 7.51 -1.13 -12.73
C ASP A 123 8.19 -0.09 -13.65
N SER A 124 7.46 0.89 -14.16
CA SER A 124 8.06 1.98 -14.96
C SER A 124 8.91 2.94 -14.11
N LEU A 125 8.77 2.89 -12.78
CA LEU A 125 9.59 3.64 -11.82
C LEU A 125 10.84 2.86 -11.40
N ASN A 126 10.91 1.56 -11.65
CA ASN A 126 12.09 0.73 -11.47
C ASN A 126 13.08 0.94 -12.63
N LYS A 127 13.63 2.14 -12.73
CA LYS A 127 14.87 2.35 -13.46
C LYS A 127 15.99 1.67 -12.68
N GLY A 128 16.18 0.37 -12.90
CA GLY A 128 17.42 -0.38 -12.69
C GLY A 128 18.34 -0.04 -11.51
N GLN A 129 17.83 0.56 -10.45
CA GLN A 129 18.53 0.72 -9.20
C GLN A 129 17.88 -0.22 -8.20
N GLU A 130 18.59 -1.27 -7.82
CA GLU A 130 18.36 -1.94 -6.56
C GLU A 130 18.29 -0.86 -5.47
N SER A 131 17.09 -0.37 -5.19
CA SER A 131 16.87 0.44 -4.01
C SER A 131 16.90 -0.52 -2.82
N LYS A 132 18.12 -0.76 -2.28
CA LYS A 132 18.23 -1.01 -0.85
C LYS A 132 17.30 0.02 -0.19
N PRO A 133 16.47 -0.38 0.82
CA PRO A 133 15.66 0.58 1.54
C PRO A 133 16.60 1.67 2.01
N GLN A 134 16.55 2.82 1.39
CA GLN A 134 17.16 4.02 1.95
C GLN A 134 16.32 4.33 3.18
N ALA A 135 16.73 3.79 4.33
CA ALA A 135 16.48 4.47 5.56
C ALA A 135 16.86 5.93 5.28
N LYS A 136 15.85 6.84 5.30
CA LYS A 136 16.14 8.28 5.35
C LYS A 136 17.28 8.40 6.34
N LYS A 137 18.43 8.93 5.91
CA LYS A 137 19.41 9.46 6.83
C LYS A 137 18.63 10.49 7.64
N ALA A 138 18.14 10.07 8.81
CA ALA A 138 17.87 11.03 9.85
C ALA A 138 19.15 11.84 9.93
N ASP A 139 19.05 13.15 9.85
CA ASP A 139 20.19 14.02 10.06
C ASP A 139 20.94 13.47 11.26
N LYS A 140 22.17 13.01 11.05
CA LYS A 140 22.94 12.39 12.11
C LYS A 140 23.10 13.47 13.18
N VAL A 141 22.34 13.34 14.24
CA VAL A 141 22.53 14.21 15.41
C VAL A 141 23.92 13.87 15.94
N ILE A 142 24.85 14.79 15.81
CA ILE A 142 26.23 14.66 16.28
C ILE A 142 26.28 15.27 17.68
N TYR A 143 26.63 14.47 18.64
CA TYR A 143 26.74 14.90 20.03
C TYR A 143 28.20 15.23 20.37
N PRO A 144 28.49 16.36 21.05
CA PRO A 144 29.80 16.63 21.62
C PRO A 144 30.20 15.52 22.62
N LYS A 145 31.45 15.09 22.55
CA LYS A 145 31.95 14.06 23.48
C LYS A 145 31.73 14.47 24.95
N SER A 146 31.96 15.74 25.28
CA SER A 146 31.76 16.29 26.62
C SER A 146 30.32 16.14 27.14
N GLU A 147 29.34 16.14 26.29
CA GLU A 147 27.92 15.96 26.65
C GLU A 147 27.64 14.47 26.95
N ILE A 148 28.18 13.56 26.14
CA ILE A 148 28.05 12.12 26.34
C ILE A 148 28.72 11.70 27.67
N ASP A 149 29.90 12.19 27.95
CA ASP A 149 30.61 11.88 29.21
C ASP A 149 29.82 12.37 30.44
N LYS A 150 29.19 13.55 30.36
CA LYS A 150 28.28 14.05 31.40
C LYS A 150 27.04 13.15 31.57
N MET A 151 26.45 12.66 30.49
CA MET A 151 25.30 11.77 30.58
C MET A 151 25.64 10.42 31.19
N ILE A 152 26.83 9.90 30.89
CA ILE A 152 27.33 8.66 31.52
C ILE A 152 27.56 8.89 33.01
N ALA A 153 28.24 9.97 33.37
CA ALA A 153 28.53 10.31 34.80
C ALA A 153 27.23 10.52 35.59
N GLN A 154 26.18 11.05 34.98
CA GLN A 154 24.87 11.21 35.62
C GLN A 154 23.99 9.94 35.56
N LYS A 155 24.51 8.80 35.12
CA LYS A 155 23.78 7.53 34.91
C LYS A 155 22.54 7.66 34.01
N LYS A 156 22.49 8.69 33.16
CA LYS A 156 21.41 8.93 32.16
C LYS A 156 21.65 8.17 30.86
N MET A 157 22.88 7.68 30.65
CA MET A 157 23.24 6.88 29.48
C MET A 157 24.17 5.75 29.89
N SER A 158 23.98 4.56 29.31
CA SER A 158 24.91 3.43 29.55
C SER A 158 26.15 3.54 28.64
N GLN A 159 27.26 2.98 29.08
CA GLN A 159 28.51 2.90 28.33
C GLN A 159 28.31 2.20 26.99
N ASP A 160 27.48 1.15 26.95
CA ASP A 160 27.21 0.41 25.71
C ASP A 160 26.48 1.30 24.67
N ARG A 161 25.56 2.14 25.13
CA ARG A 161 24.86 3.09 24.25
C ARG A 161 25.82 4.15 23.68
N ALA A 162 26.71 4.67 24.51
CA ALA A 162 27.76 5.61 24.08
C ALA A 162 28.69 4.96 23.05
N ASN A 163 29.12 3.71 23.26
CA ASN A 163 29.94 2.96 22.31
C ASN A 163 29.25 2.74 20.98
N GLN A 164 27.92 2.51 20.99
CA GLN A 164 27.12 2.43 19.73
C GLN A 164 27.09 3.76 18.98
N LEU A 165 26.86 4.87 19.67
CA LEU A 165 26.86 6.21 19.06
C LEU A 165 28.22 6.54 18.46
N TYR A 166 29.32 6.16 19.14
CA TYR A 166 30.67 6.30 18.62
C TYR A 166 30.90 5.49 17.34
N LYS A 167 30.55 4.21 17.34
CA LYS A 167 30.65 3.33 16.16
C LYS A 167 29.85 3.85 14.96
N ASN A 168 28.73 4.52 15.23
CA ASN A 168 27.88 5.10 14.20
C ASN A 168 28.35 6.48 13.70
N GLY A 169 29.45 7.00 14.25
CA GLY A 169 29.98 8.33 13.92
C GLY A 169 29.04 9.46 14.32
N GLN A 170 28.35 9.31 15.46
CA GLN A 170 27.43 10.29 16.02
C GLN A 170 28.02 11.07 17.22
N ILE A 171 29.31 10.90 17.49
CA ILE A 171 30.03 11.63 18.54
C ILE A 171 31.12 12.47 17.88
N ASP A 172 31.14 13.77 18.16
CA ASP A 172 32.21 14.69 17.76
C ASP A 172 33.32 14.64 18.82
N MET A 173 34.48 14.11 18.41
CA MET A 173 35.64 13.93 19.31
C MET A 173 36.46 15.21 19.49
N THR A 174 36.12 16.27 18.76
CA THR A 174 36.87 17.54 18.77
C THR A 174 36.28 18.58 19.71
N LYS A 175 35.12 18.31 20.32
CA LYS A 175 34.42 19.21 21.25
C LYS A 175 34.12 18.54 22.59
#